data_e4b4c0e34f1d405dbfbaa33fda1b6d7a
#
_entry.id   e4b4c0e34f1d405dbfbaa33fda1b6d7a
#
_cell.length_a   1.000
_cell.length_b   1.000
_cell.length_c   1.000
_cell.angle_alpha   90.00
_cell.angle_beta   90.00
_cell.angle_gamma   90.00
#
_symmetry.space_group_name_H-M   'P 1'
#
loop_
_entity.id
_entity.type
_entity.pdbx_description
1 polymer ?
#
loop_
_entity_poly.entity_id
_entity_poly.type
_entity_poly.pdbx_seq_one_letter_code
_entity_poly.pdbx_strand_id
1 'polypeptide(L)'
;KRQVRDSLKTPLGAHIISEKIGKGAKIGSVFKARKFTGEIVVPITEKIDIKEDVITTRILWLDGLEIGKNKGGNVDSKSRYIYIHGTAEEGLIGEPASLGCIRMKNTDVIKLFNRVRKGTQVLIY
;
A
#
# COMPACT_ATOMS: atom_id res chain seq x y z
N LYS A 1 0.79 19.33 -3.68
CA LYS A 1 1.21 18.60 -4.89
C LYS A 1 1.26 17.09 -4.70
N ARG A 2 1.64 16.63 -3.50
CA ARG A 2 1.69 15.19 -3.20
C ARG A 2 0.32 14.52 -3.30
N GLN A 3 -0.74 15.27 -3.05
CA GLN A 3 -2.09 14.73 -2.96
C GLN A 3 -2.80 14.65 -4.30
N VAL A 4 -2.28 15.30 -5.33
CA VAL A 4 -2.96 15.36 -6.63
C VAL A 4 -2.88 14.03 -7.35
N ARG A 5 -4.00 13.60 -7.98
CA ARG A 5 -4.04 12.39 -8.79
C ARG A 5 -2.93 12.43 -9.84
N ASP A 6 -2.31 11.28 -10.09
CA ASP A 6 -1.22 11.09 -11.05
C ASP A 6 0.06 11.83 -10.68
N SER A 7 0.15 12.41 -9.46
CA SER A 7 1.37 13.02 -8.97
C SER A 7 2.43 11.99 -8.60
N LEU A 8 2.05 10.71 -8.46
CA LEU A 8 2.89 9.60 -8.04
C LEU A 8 3.49 9.79 -6.65
N LYS A 9 2.83 10.61 -5.81
CA LYS A 9 3.30 10.92 -4.47
C LYS A 9 2.32 10.42 -3.43
N THR A 10 2.85 10.04 -2.27
CA THR A 10 2.05 9.61 -1.14
C THR A 10 1.26 10.80 -0.59
N PRO A 11 -0.06 10.66 -0.43
CA PRO A 11 -0.85 11.75 0.15
C PRO A 11 -0.56 11.92 1.63
N LEU A 12 -0.67 13.15 2.11
CA LEU A 12 -0.46 13.48 3.52
C LEU A 12 -1.79 13.57 4.25
N GLY A 13 -1.73 13.54 5.57
CA GLY A 13 -2.86 13.84 6.43
C GLY A 13 -3.58 12.61 6.96
N ALA A 14 -4.78 12.84 7.48
CA ALA A 14 -5.56 11.82 8.17
C ALA A 14 -6.30 10.92 7.17
N HIS A 15 -6.19 9.63 7.41
CA HIS A 15 -6.85 8.58 6.63
C HIS A 15 -7.49 7.56 7.57
N ILE A 16 -8.33 6.69 7.01
CA ILE A 16 -8.75 5.47 7.68
C ILE A 16 -8.45 4.28 6.78
N ILE A 17 -8.34 3.11 7.39
CA ILE A 17 -8.28 1.86 6.63
C ILE A 17 -9.69 1.53 6.19
N SER A 18 -9.95 1.59 4.88
CA SER A 18 -11.29 1.34 4.35
C SER A 18 -11.53 -0.11 4.00
N GLU A 19 -10.49 -0.82 3.53
CA GLU A 19 -10.60 -2.23 3.16
C GLU A 19 -9.32 -2.96 3.57
N LYS A 20 -9.49 -4.24 3.96
CA LYS A 20 -8.38 -5.13 4.27
C LYS A 20 -8.46 -6.34 3.35
N ILE A 21 -7.42 -6.59 2.57
CA ILE A 21 -7.42 -7.63 1.54
C ILE A 21 -6.24 -8.57 1.77
N GLY A 22 -6.49 -9.87 1.61
CA GLY A 22 -5.45 -10.89 1.71
C GLY A 22 -5.43 -11.69 2.99
N LYS A 23 -6.50 -11.64 3.80
CA LYS A 23 -6.57 -12.43 5.03
C LYS A 23 -6.29 -13.91 4.74
N GLY A 24 -5.33 -14.48 5.47
CA GLY A 24 -4.98 -15.89 5.33
C GLY A 24 -4.11 -16.21 4.11
N ALA A 25 -3.80 -15.25 3.26
CA ALA A 25 -2.94 -15.51 2.11
C ALA A 25 -1.50 -15.77 2.57
N LYS A 26 -0.79 -16.62 1.83
CA LYS A 26 0.61 -16.92 2.11
C LYS A 26 1.47 -15.69 1.88
N ILE A 27 2.56 -15.57 2.64
CA ILE A 27 3.53 -14.50 2.46
C ILE A 27 4.06 -14.55 1.02
N GLY A 28 4.15 -13.40 0.37
CA GLY A 28 4.58 -13.32 -1.02
C GLY A 28 3.47 -13.50 -2.05
N SER A 29 2.23 -13.74 -1.62
CA SER A 29 1.09 -13.84 -2.55
C SER A 29 0.95 -12.53 -3.33
N VAL A 30 0.87 -12.63 -4.67
CA VAL A 30 0.79 -11.47 -5.55
C VAL A 30 -0.66 -11.09 -5.78
N PHE A 31 -0.96 -9.80 -5.62
CA PHE A 31 -2.29 -9.23 -5.87
C PHE A 31 -2.25 -8.29 -7.05
N LYS A 32 -3.28 -8.36 -7.88
CA LYS A 32 -3.48 -7.45 -9.00
C LYS A 32 -4.94 -7.03 -9.01
N ALA A 33 -5.19 -5.73 -9.09
CA ALA A 33 -6.55 -5.18 -8.96
C ALA A 33 -7.25 -5.74 -7.71
N ARG A 34 -6.50 -5.85 -6.61
CA ARG A 34 -6.97 -6.31 -5.29
C ARG A 34 -7.41 -7.77 -5.25
N LYS A 35 -6.97 -8.57 -6.22
CA LYS A 35 -7.29 -10.01 -6.27
C LYS A 35 -6.01 -10.83 -6.33
N PHE A 36 -6.01 -11.96 -5.65
CA PHE A 36 -4.91 -12.91 -5.68
C PHE A 36 -4.75 -13.46 -7.10
N THR A 37 -3.54 -13.38 -7.62
CA THR A 37 -3.24 -13.83 -9.01
C THR A 37 -2.95 -15.32 -9.11
N GLY A 38 -2.72 -16.00 -7.97
CA GLY A 38 -2.24 -17.38 -7.95
C GLY A 38 -0.72 -17.48 -7.88
N GLU A 39 -0.03 -16.38 -8.07
CA GLU A 39 1.43 -16.36 -8.02
C GLU A 39 1.93 -16.03 -6.61
N ILE A 40 3.01 -16.70 -6.17
CA ILE A 40 3.68 -16.42 -4.90
C ILE A 40 5.14 -16.17 -5.23
N VAL A 41 5.67 -15.03 -4.76
CA VAL A 41 7.05 -14.64 -5.02
C VAL A 41 7.86 -14.69 -3.72
N VAL A 42 9.17 -14.88 -3.86
CA VAL A 42 10.11 -14.80 -2.74
C VAL A 42 10.63 -13.36 -2.69
N PRO A 43 10.46 -12.66 -1.56
CA PRO A 43 10.95 -11.29 -1.46
C PRO A 43 12.47 -11.21 -1.62
N ILE A 44 12.92 -10.16 -2.29
CA ILE A 44 14.35 -9.88 -2.51
C ILE A 44 14.79 -8.91 -1.43
N THR A 45 15.72 -9.35 -0.57
CA THR A 45 16.21 -8.55 0.55
C THR A 45 17.40 -7.67 0.17
N GLU A 46 18.02 -7.93 -0.98
CA GLU A 46 19.10 -7.09 -1.49
C GLU A 46 18.54 -5.85 -2.18
N LYS A 47 19.37 -4.81 -2.33
CA LYS A 47 18.96 -3.59 -3.01
C LYS A 47 18.97 -3.81 -4.52
N ILE A 48 18.00 -4.56 -4.99
CA ILE A 48 17.84 -4.87 -6.42
C ILE A 48 16.48 -4.34 -6.86
N ASP A 49 16.50 -3.50 -7.89
CA ASP A 49 15.29 -2.98 -8.51
C ASP A 49 14.80 -4.01 -9.52
N ILE A 50 13.60 -4.54 -9.30
CA ILE A 50 12.97 -5.45 -10.24
C ILE A 50 12.11 -4.65 -11.21
N LYS A 51 12.01 -5.14 -12.45
CA LYS A 51 11.36 -4.41 -13.54
C LYS A 51 9.92 -4.05 -13.21
N GLU A 52 9.19 -4.95 -12.57
CA GLU A 52 7.83 -4.69 -12.12
C GLU A 52 7.73 -4.93 -10.62
N ASP A 53 7.47 -3.88 -9.86
CA ASP A 53 7.15 -4.05 -8.45
C ASP A 53 5.72 -4.57 -8.35
N VAL A 54 5.53 -5.61 -7.56
CA VAL A 54 4.22 -6.22 -7.37
C VAL A 54 3.73 -5.96 -5.95
N ILE A 55 2.42 -5.92 -5.81
CA ILE A 55 1.77 -5.82 -4.51
C ILE A 55 1.68 -7.23 -3.95
N THR A 56 2.23 -7.43 -2.75
CA THR A 56 2.30 -8.77 -2.18
C THR A 56 1.73 -8.82 -0.77
N THR A 57 1.32 -10.01 -0.37
CA THR A 57 1.06 -10.44 1.00
C THR A 57 -0.24 -9.89 1.60
N ARG A 58 -0.39 -8.58 1.70
CA ARG A 58 -1.58 -7.94 2.25
C ARG A 58 -1.78 -6.57 1.64
N ILE A 59 -3.03 -6.13 1.58
CA ILE A 59 -3.38 -4.78 1.18
C ILE A 59 -4.23 -4.14 2.27
N LEU A 60 -3.83 -2.95 2.69
CA LEU A 60 -4.65 -2.07 3.52
C LEU A 60 -4.98 -0.85 2.67
N TRP A 61 -6.22 -0.76 2.19
CA TRP A 61 -6.64 0.30 1.29
C TRP A 61 -7.08 1.50 2.10
N LEU A 62 -6.49 2.66 1.84
CA LEU A 62 -6.74 3.88 2.59
C LEU A 62 -7.81 4.74 1.97
N ASP A 63 -8.58 5.42 2.83
CA ASP A 63 -9.53 6.44 2.43
C ASP A 63 -9.18 7.72 3.19
N GLY A 64 -9.08 8.84 2.48
CA GLY A 64 -8.74 10.11 3.09
C GLY A 64 -9.90 10.67 3.91
N LEU A 65 -9.58 11.46 4.92
CA LEU A 65 -10.56 12.10 5.80
C LEU A 65 -10.63 13.62 5.62
N GLU A 66 -9.68 14.22 4.90
CA GLU A 66 -9.55 15.66 4.80
C GLU A 66 -9.89 16.13 3.38
N ILE A 67 -11.09 16.70 3.22
CA ILE A 67 -11.57 17.19 1.93
C ILE A 67 -10.62 18.25 1.38
N GLY A 68 -10.27 18.11 0.10
CA GLY A 68 -9.34 19.02 -0.57
C GLY A 68 -7.86 18.72 -0.35
N LYS A 69 -7.54 17.82 0.59
CA LYS A 69 -6.17 17.41 0.88
C LYS A 69 -5.91 15.96 0.44
N ASN A 70 -6.78 15.04 0.85
CA ASN A 70 -6.67 13.63 0.51
C ASN A 70 -8.02 12.98 0.25
N LYS A 71 -9.09 13.76 0.19
CA LYS A 71 -10.44 13.27 -0.07
C LYS A 71 -11.13 14.14 -1.10
N GLY A 72 -11.80 13.49 -2.05
CA GLY A 72 -12.57 14.14 -3.09
C GLY A 72 -11.74 14.59 -4.28
N GLY A 73 -12.39 14.80 -5.40
CA GLY A 73 -11.77 15.33 -6.61
C GLY A 73 -10.54 14.53 -7.06
N ASN A 74 -9.53 15.24 -7.51
CA ASN A 74 -8.29 14.62 -8.00
C ASN A 74 -7.24 14.40 -6.90
N VAL A 75 -7.57 14.65 -5.63
CA VAL A 75 -6.69 14.37 -4.49
C VAL A 75 -7.13 13.14 -3.69
N ASP A 76 -8.20 12.50 -4.08
CA ASP A 76 -8.87 11.45 -3.30
C ASP A 76 -8.01 10.19 -3.18
N SER A 77 -7.53 9.90 -1.96
CA SER A 77 -6.65 8.74 -1.72
C SER A 77 -7.29 7.42 -2.11
N LYS A 78 -8.58 7.24 -1.81
CA LYS A 78 -9.23 5.97 -2.12
C LYS A 78 -9.33 5.74 -3.64
N SER A 79 -9.75 6.73 -4.39
CA SER A 79 -9.87 6.60 -5.85
C SER A 79 -8.52 6.57 -6.56
N ARG A 80 -7.45 7.01 -5.89
CA ARG A 80 -6.09 6.90 -6.38
C ARG A 80 -5.46 5.54 -6.05
N TYR A 81 -6.20 4.64 -5.42
CA TYR A 81 -5.73 3.31 -5.01
C TYR A 81 -4.49 3.39 -4.11
N ILE A 82 -4.55 4.23 -3.09
CA ILE A 82 -3.44 4.35 -2.13
C ILE A 82 -3.56 3.23 -1.10
N TYR A 83 -2.57 2.35 -1.11
CA TYR A 83 -2.52 1.18 -0.23
C TYR A 83 -1.29 1.20 0.66
N ILE A 84 -1.40 0.53 1.82
CA ILE A 84 -0.24 -0.01 2.53
C ILE A 84 -0.17 -1.48 2.12
N HIS A 85 0.97 -1.93 1.61
CA HIS A 85 1.08 -3.30 1.09
C HIS A 85 2.49 -3.84 1.24
N GLY A 86 2.62 -5.16 1.12
CA GLY A 86 3.92 -5.80 1.01
C GLY A 86 4.53 -5.59 -0.38
N THR A 87 5.82 -5.82 -0.50
CA THR A 87 6.54 -5.70 -1.76
C THR A 87 7.53 -6.84 -1.94
N ALA A 88 7.77 -7.21 -3.20
CA ALA A 88 8.84 -8.15 -3.52
C ALA A 88 10.23 -7.50 -3.41
N GLU A 89 10.30 -6.17 -3.39
CA GLU A 89 11.55 -5.41 -3.32
C GLU A 89 11.87 -4.98 -1.89
N GLU A 90 11.96 -5.94 -0.96
CA GLU A 90 12.19 -5.59 0.46
C GLU A 90 13.50 -4.85 0.69
N GLY A 91 14.51 -5.10 -0.12
CA GLY A 91 15.79 -4.41 0.00
C GLY A 91 15.76 -2.94 -0.38
N LEU A 92 14.69 -2.49 -1.03
CA LEU A 92 14.52 -1.10 -1.46
C LEU A 92 13.53 -0.32 -0.60
N ILE A 93 13.05 -0.90 0.50
CA ILE A 93 12.16 -0.19 1.41
C ILE A 93 12.90 1.03 1.98
N GLY A 94 12.22 2.19 1.95
CA GLY A 94 12.82 3.46 2.30
C GLY A 94 13.30 4.25 1.10
N GLU A 95 13.46 3.61 -0.05
CA GLU A 95 13.81 4.30 -1.29
C GLU A 95 12.54 4.82 -1.99
N PRO A 96 12.61 5.97 -2.67
CA PRO A 96 11.43 6.54 -3.33
C PRO A 96 11.14 5.83 -4.66
N ALA A 97 10.43 4.71 -4.59
CA ALA A 97 10.18 3.87 -5.76
C ALA A 97 8.70 3.60 -6.03
N SER A 98 7.78 3.93 -5.12
CA SER A 98 6.37 3.60 -5.29
C SER A 98 5.60 4.72 -6.00
N LEU A 99 4.41 4.37 -6.49
CA LEU A 99 3.50 5.30 -7.17
C LEU A 99 2.50 5.92 -6.19
N GLY A 100 2.96 6.27 -4.99
CA GLY A 100 2.14 6.86 -3.95
C GLY A 100 1.74 5.91 -2.84
N CYS A 101 1.78 4.61 -3.07
CA CYS A 101 1.50 3.61 -2.05
C CYS A 101 2.63 3.48 -1.04
N ILE A 102 2.32 2.94 0.12
CA ILE A 102 3.27 2.74 1.21
C ILE A 102 3.68 1.28 1.21
N ARG A 103 4.97 1.02 0.99
CA ARG A 103 5.50 -0.34 0.94
C ARG A 103 6.04 -0.76 2.29
N MET A 104 5.81 -2.02 2.66
CA MET A 104 6.32 -2.60 3.90
C MET A 104 6.96 -3.94 3.59
N LYS A 105 7.84 -4.39 4.48
CA LYS A 105 8.30 -5.77 4.46
C LYS A 105 7.09 -6.69 4.64
N ASN A 106 7.12 -7.85 3.99
CA ASN A 106 5.97 -8.75 4.00
C ASN A 106 5.58 -9.23 5.40
N THR A 107 6.57 -9.53 6.24
CA THR A 107 6.29 -9.91 7.63
C THR A 107 5.67 -8.76 8.42
N ASP A 108 6.10 -7.53 8.15
CA ASP A 108 5.62 -6.36 8.87
C ASP A 108 4.19 -6.00 8.48
N VAL A 109 3.85 -6.12 7.20
CA VAL A 109 2.48 -5.83 6.77
C VAL A 109 1.49 -6.86 7.31
N ILE A 110 1.91 -8.11 7.49
CA ILE A 110 1.09 -9.12 8.14
C ILE A 110 0.81 -8.74 9.59
N LYS A 111 1.85 -8.32 10.32
CA LYS A 111 1.69 -7.89 11.72
C LYS A 111 0.75 -6.70 11.82
N LEU A 112 0.92 -5.71 10.96
CA LEU A 112 0.05 -4.55 10.95
C LEU A 112 -1.40 -4.94 10.61
N PHE A 113 -1.58 -5.75 9.59
CA PHE A 113 -2.89 -6.24 9.16
C PHE A 113 -3.64 -6.91 10.31
N ASN A 114 -2.93 -7.70 11.13
CA ASN A 114 -3.56 -8.42 12.23
C ASN A 114 -3.90 -7.52 13.42
N ARG A 115 -3.27 -6.35 13.52
CA ARG A 115 -3.46 -5.43 14.65
C ARG A 115 -4.52 -4.37 14.40
N VAL A 116 -4.82 -4.08 13.14
CA VAL A 116 -5.74 -3.01 12.79
C VAL A 116 -7.03 -3.59 12.22
N ARG A 117 -8.06 -2.76 12.17
CA ARG A 117 -9.36 -3.13 11.59
C ARG A 117 -9.82 -2.01 10.68
N LYS A 118 -10.87 -2.26 9.90
CA LYS A 118 -11.50 -1.21 9.10
C LYS A 118 -11.88 -0.05 10.02
N GLY A 119 -11.64 1.16 9.57
CA GLY A 119 -11.91 2.37 10.35
C GLY A 119 -10.73 2.82 11.21
N THR A 120 -9.68 2.01 11.35
CA THR A 120 -8.48 2.44 12.08
C THR A 120 -7.89 3.66 11.40
N GLN A 121 -7.56 4.69 12.19
CA GLN A 121 -7.00 5.93 11.66
C GLN A 121 -5.52 5.75 11.32
N VAL A 122 -5.11 6.37 10.22
CA VAL A 122 -3.73 6.39 9.75
C VAL A 122 -3.36 7.84 9.43
N LEU A 123 -2.32 8.33 10.07
CA LEU A 123 -1.83 9.68 9.83
C LEU A 123 -0.54 9.60 9.02
N ILE A 124 -0.51 10.29 7.89
CA ILE A 124 0.68 10.37 7.03
C ILE A 124 1.22 11.80 7.07
N TYR A 125 2.47 11.93 7.48
CA TYR A 125 3.10 13.25 7.60
C TYR A 125 4.58 13.22 7.23
#